data_66e4ff32f71f577d82f199aa8db8c544
#
_entry.id   66e4ff32f71f577d82f199aa8db8c544
#
_cell.length_a   1.000
_cell.length_b   1.000
_cell.length_c   1.000
_cell.angle_alpha   90.00
_cell.angle_beta   90.00
_cell.angle_gamma   90.00
#
_symmetry.space_group_name_H-M   'P 1'
#
loop_
_entity.id
_entity.type
_entity.pdbx_description
1 polymer ?
#
loop_
_entity_poly.entity_id
_entity_poly.type
_entity_poly.pdbx_seq_one_letter_code
_entity_poly.pdbx_strand_id
1 'polypeptide(L)'
;MSLINISNLTFAYDGSYDNVFENTNIQLDTNWKLGLTGRNGRGKTTLMNLLLGKYKYQGSISSDTEFMYFPFCVSDESKFGVEIADEICPDYEYWKLSKELNLLEVDDEVLYRPFSTLSNGEQTKVMLALLFINEDKFLLIDEPTNHLDTRGRKLVSDYLNTKKGFILISHDRAFLDGCVDHILSINRADITVQKGNFSQWLENKEMQDNYELAENQKLKKEIKRLKKTAKQKAEWSDKSEKNKIGFDPTKVEKSISRRAYESAKSKKMMKRAKDIEARSQKAVEDKSKLLKNIEKEESLKISPLEYVKNTLLELENVSISYDGKEICNNVSFQIHRGDRVALCGKNGCGKSSIIKLICGENIEHTGRVDIGSGLKISFVSQDTYALKGNLSDYADKNGIDESLFKAILRKLDFSREQFDKNMEDFSGGQKKKVLIARSLCEKAHLYVWDEPLNFIDVISRIQIEKLITNSDVTMLFVEHDKTFCDNVATIKNDIKFS
;
A
#
# COMPACT_ATOMS: atom_id res chain seq x y z
N MET A 1 -15.98 4.68 -29.79
CA MET A 1 -15.39 5.23 -28.55
C MET A 1 -16.55 5.47 -27.62
N SER A 2 -16.68 4.70 -26.56
CA SER A 2 -17.67 4.96 -25.51
C SER A 2 -16.95 5.54 -24.31
N LEU A 3 -17.63 6.41 -23.60
CA LEU A 3 -17.10 7.11 -22.43
C LEU A 3 -17.88 6.67 -21.19
N ILE A 4 -17.13 6.44 -20.11
CA ILE A 4 -17.72 6.27 -18.78
C ILE A 4 -17.62 7.63 -18.09
N ASN A 5 -18.78 8.27 -17.84
CA ASN A 5 -18.83 9.56 -17.19
C ASN A 5 -19.38 9.39 -15.76
N ILE A 6 -18.59 9.80 -14.79
CA ILE A 6 -18.95 9.85 -13.39
C ILE A 6 -19.06 11.33 -13.00
N SER A 7 -20.23 11.77 -12.53
CA SER A 7 -20.48 13.16 -12.20
C SER A 7 -21.07 13.30 -10.80
N ASN A 8 -20.44 14.16 -9.99
CA ASN A 8 -20.85 14.49 -8.62
C ASN A 8 -21.05 13.27 -7.72
N LEU A 9 -20.24 12.22 -7.94
CA LEU A 9 -20.31 10.99 -7.18
C LEU A 9 -19.99 11.23 -5.70
N THR A 10 -20.96 10.96 -4.83
CA THR A 10 -20.80 10.98 -3.39
C THR A 10 -21.32 9.66 -2.82
N PHE A 11 -20.48 9.00 -2.02
CA PHE A 11 -20.79 7.69 -1.43
C PHE A 11 -20.19 7.55 -0.04
N ALA A 12 -21.00 7.04 0.89
CA ALA A 12 -20.60 6.56 2.20
C ALA A 12 -21.25 5.20 2.46
N TYR A 13 -20.61 4.34 3.22
CA TYR A 13 -21.22 3.09 3.68
C TYR A 13 -22.27 3.36 4.74
N ASP A 14 -23.31 2.52 4.79
CA ASP A 14 -24.35 2.61 5.80
C ASP A 14 -23.74 2.55 7.22
N GLY A 15 -24.09 3.55 8.05
CA GLY A 15 -23.55 3.68 9.40
C GLY A 15 -22.17 4.36 9.51
N SER A 16 -21.56 4.77 8.39
CA SER A 16 -20.34 5.58 8.39
C SER A 16 -20.68 7.07 8.29
N TYR A 17 -20.01 7.90 9.08
CA TYR A 17 -20.09 9.36 8.99
C TYR A 17 -19.14 9.94 7.91
N ASP A 18 -18.15 9.16 7.49
CA ASP A 18 -17.13 9.60 6.54
C ASP A 18 -17.48 9.15 5.11
N ASN A 19 -17.44 10.09 4.17
CA ASN A 19 -17.60 9.81 2.76
C ASN A 19 -16.35 9.11 2.21
N VAL A 20 -16.54 8.02 1.47
CA VAL A 20 -15.49 7.36 0.68
C VAL A 20 -15.18 8.19 -0.57
N PHE A 21 -16.24 8.70 -1.21
CA PHE A 21 -16.16 9.63 -2.33
C PHE A 21 -17.04 10.85 -2.02
N GLU A 22 -16.53 12.04 -2.37
CA GLU A 22 -17.24 13.30 -2.16
C GLU A 22 -17.15 14.15 -3.43
N ASN A 23 -18.29 14.39 -4.06
CA ASN A 23 -18.46 15.23 -5.24
C ASN A 23 -17.41 14.95 -6.35
N THR A 24 -17.15 13.67 -6.59
CA THR A 24 -16.12 13.20 -7.52
C THR A 24 -16.61 13.25 -8.96
N ASN A 25 -15.77 13.79 -9.84
CA ASN A 25 -16.04 13.88 -11.28
C ASN A 25 -14.89 13.23 -12.05
N ILE A 26 -15.18 12.22 -12.88
CA ILE A 26 -14.20 11.46 -13.65
C ILE A 26 -14.77 11.12 -15.01
N GLN A 27 -13.94 11.20 -16.03
CA GLN A 27 -14.26 10.74 -17.39
C GLN A 27 -13.20 9.72 -17.83
N LEU A 28 -13.64 8.53 -18.24
CA LEU A 28 -12.79 7.43 -18.67
C LEU A 28 -13.19 7.00 -20.07
N ASP A 29 -12.19 6.72 -20.92
CA ASP A 29 -12.40 6.12 -22.23
C ASP A 29 -12.34 4.59 -22.10
N THR A 30 -13.32 3.90 -22.69
CA THR A 30 -13.38 2.44 -22.63
C THR A 30 -12.26 1.73 -23.42
N ASN A 31 -11.44 2.45 -24.19
CA ASN A 31 -10.25 1.89 -24.83
C ASN A 31 -9.00 1.93 -23.93
N TRP A 32 -9.03 2.68 -22.83
CA TRP A 32 -7.87 2.78 -21.94
C TRP A 32 -7.68 1.54 -21.10
N LYS A 33 -6.44 1.11 -20.98
CA LYS A 33 -6.01 0.07 -20.04
C LYS A 33 -5.62 0.75 -18.73
N LEU A 34 -6.61 0.89 -17.83
CA LEU A 34 -6.50 1.69 -16.62
C LEU A 34 -5.96 0.86 -15.46
N GLY A 35 -4.81 1.22 -14.91
CA GLY A 35 -4.34 0.72 -13.62
C GLY A 35 -4.94 1.54 -12.47
N LEU A 36 -5.82 0.95 -11.67
CA LEU A 36 -6.41 1.60 -10.50
C LEU A 36 -5.50 1.44 -9.28
N THR A 37 -4.87 2.52 -8.86
CA THR A 37 -3.93 2.55 -7.76
C THR A 37 -4.38 3.43 -6.60
N GLY A 38 -3.84 3.19 -5.42
CA GLY A 38 -4.13 3.92 -4.19
C GLY A 38 -3.91 3.05 -2.97
N ARG A 39 -3.82 3.66 -1.78
CA ARG A 39 -3.65 2.92 -0.53
C ARG A 39 -4.85 2.02 -0.24
N ASN A 40 -4.65 0.98 0.57
CA ASN A 40 -5.73 0.11 1.02
C ASN A 40 -6.75 0.91 1.85
N GLY A 41 -8.06 0.62 1.64
CA GLY A 41 -9.14 1.34 2.31
C GLY A 41 -9.52 2.68 1.66
N ARG A 42 -8.94 3.06 0.53
CA ARG A 42 -9.29 4.32 -0.19
C ARG A 42 -10.45 4.17 -1.18
N GLY A 43 -11.09 3.02 -1.22
CA GLY A 43 -12.29 2.82 -2.05
C GLY A 43 -12.04 2.26 -3.44
N LYS A 44 -10.89 1.60 -3.73
CA LYS A 44 -10.64 0.96 -5.03
C LYS A 44 -11.74 -0.04 -5.41
N THR A 45 -11.93 -1.06 -4.59
CA THR A 45 -13.00 -2.06 -4.78
C THR A 45 -14.40 -1.45 -4.64
N THR A 46 -14.56 -0.40 -3.82
CA THR A 46 -15.81 0.36 -3.72
C THR A 46 -16.17 1.03 -5.04
N LEU A 47 -15.20 1.67 -5.72
CA LEU A 47 -15.42 2.27 -7.03
C LEU A 47 -15.88 1.22 -8.05
N MET A 48 -15.21 0.04 -8.09
CA MET A 48 -15.64 -1.06 -8.96
C MET A 48 -17.06 -1.53 -8.66
N ASN A 49 -17.43 -1.67 -7.37
CA ASN A 49 -18.77 -2.07 -6.97
C ASN A 49 -19.83 -1.00 -7.29
N LEU A 50 -19.46 0.29 -7.27
CA LEU A 50 -20.35 1.38 -7.71
C LEU A 50 -20.57 1.34 -9.23
N LEU A 51 -19.54 1.06 -10.02
CA LEU A 51 -19.66 0.85 -11.47
C LEU A 51 -20.56 -0.35 -11.80
N LEU A 52 -20.50 -1.40 -11.00
CA LEU A 52 -21.36 -2.58 -11.11
C LEU A 52 -22.80 -2.34 -10.61
N GLY A 53 -23.11 -1.14 -10.09
CA GLY A 53 -24.44 -0.81 -9.56
C GLY A 53 -24.82 -1.53 -8.26
N LYS A 54 -23.84 -2.12 -7.52
CA LYS A 54 -24.12 -2.87 -6.28
C LYS A 54 -24.51 -1.98 -5.10
N TYR A 55 -24.14 -0.70 -5.14
CA TYR A 55 -24.44 0.26 -4.07
C TYR A 55 -25.24 1.44 -4.58
N LYS A 56 -26.08 2.01 -3.71
CA LYS A 56 -26.78 3.27 -3.97
C LYS A 56 -25.83 4.44 -3.69
N TYR A 57 -25.80 5.42 -4.56
CA TYR A 57 -24.93 6.59 -4.47
C TYR A 57 -25.69 7.87 -4.86
N GLN A 58 -25.10 9.03 -4.52
CA GLN A 58 -25.54 10.32 -5.02
C GLN A 58 -24.68 10.72 -6.22
N GLY A 59 -25.27 11.40 -7.19
CA GLY A 59 -24.63 11.75 -8.46
C GLY A 59 -25.10 10.86 -9.61
N SER A 60 -24.31 10.76 -10.67
CA SER A 60 -24.64 9.93 -11.84
C SER A 60 -23.39 9.22 -12.39
N ILE A 61 -23.60 7.98 -12.77
CA ILE A 61 -22.64 7.18 -13.55
C ILE A 61 -23.35 6.81 -14.85
N SER A 62 -22.80 7.26 -15.99
CA SER A 62 -23.35 6.94 -17.32
C SER A 62 -22.30 6.21 -18.14
N SER A 63 -22.69 5.10 -18.75
CA SER A 63 -21.87 4.27 -19.62
C SER A 63 -22.76 3.60 -20.64
N ASP A 64 -22.29 3.51 -21.89
CA ASP A 64 -22.95 2.77 -22.96
C ASP A 64 -22.59 1.28 -22.95
N THR A 65 -21.62 0.86 -22.08
CA THR A 65 -21.16 -0.52 -21.96
C THR A 65 -21.51 -1.10 -20.61
N GLU A 66 -21.85 -2.39 -20.60
CA GLU A 66 -22.05 -3.15 -19.36
C GLU A 66 -20.68 -3.51 -18.73
N PHE A 67 -20.67 -3.64 -17.40
CA PHE A 67 -19.46 -3.99 -16.64
C PHE A 67 -19.48 -5.47 -16.26
N MET A 68 -18.29 -6.08 -16.30
CA MET A 68 -18.06 -7.45 -15.81
C MET A 68 -16.88 -7.47 -14.85
N TYR A 69 -17.00 -8.24 -13.76
CA TYR A 69 -16.03 -8.20 -12.66
C TYR A 69 -15.26 -9.50 -12.52
N PHE A 70 -13.96 -9.39 -12.29
CA PHE A 70 -13.08 -10.48 -11.92
C PHE A 70 -12.51 -10.23 -10.51
N PRO A 71 -12.45 -11.24 -9.62
CA PRO A 71 -12.95 -12.60 -9.83
C PRO A 71 -14.47 -12.68 -9.66
N PHE A 72 -15.13 -13.46 -10.50
CA PHE A 72 -16.54 -13.78 -10.30
C PHE A 72 -16.69 -15.00 -9.37
N CYS A 73 -17.81 -15.04 -8.63
CA CYS A 73 -18.11 -16.19 -7.78
C CYS A 73 -18.58 -17.35 -8.63
N VAL A 74 -17.87 -18.49 -8.54
CA VAL A 74 -18.35 -19.77 -9.06
C VAL A 74 -19.36 -20.32 -8.05
N SER A 75 -20.59 -20.59 -8.50
CA SER A 75 -21.69 -21.03 -7.62
C SER A 75 -21.44 -22.43 -7.03
N ASP A 76 -20.79 -23.29 -7.79
CA ASP A 76 -20.47 -24.67 -7.43
C ASP A 76 -19.12 -25.07 -8.07
N GLU A 77 -18.10 -25.19 -7.25
CA GLU A 77 -16.75 -25.56 -7.69
C GLU A 77 -16.61 -27.04 -8.10
N SER A 78 -17.64 -27.87 -7.87
CA SER A 78 -17.66 -29.24 -8.34
C SER A 78 -17.99 -29.38 -9.83
N LYS A 79 -18.51 -28.32 -10.46
CA LYS A 79 -18.82 -28.27 -11.89
C LYS A 79 -17.58 -28.29 -12.76
N PHE A 80 -17.76 -28.79 -13.98
CA PHE A 80 -16.72 -28.72 -14.99
C PHE A 80 -16.53 -27.30 -15.52
N GLY A 81 -15.32 -26.99 -15.99
CA GLY A 81 -15.02 -25.68 -16.58
C GLY A 81 -15.96 -25.29 -17.72
N VAL A 82 -16.44 -26.25 -18.52
CA VAL A 82 -17.43 -26.02 -19.59
C VAL A 82 -18.77 -25.57 -19.02
N GLU A 83 -19.26 -26.21 -17.96
CA GLU A 83 -20.54 -25.86 -17.33
C GLU A 83 -20.51 -24.44 -16.72
N ILE A 84 -19.35 -24.05 -16.16
CA ILE A 84 -19.12 -22.70 -15.66
C ILE A 84 -19.10 -21.69 -16.83
N ALA A 85 -18.52 -22.09 -17.96
CA ALA A 85 -18.51 -21.26 -19.17
C ALA A 85 -19.92 -20.99 -19.68
N ASP A 86 -20.79 -22.02 -19.72
CA ASP A 86 -22.19 -21.94 -20.12
C ASP A 86 -23.01 -21.02 -19.17
N GLU A 87 -22.69 -21.02 -17.87
CA GLU A 87 -23.36 -20.14 -16.90
C GLU A 87 -22.98 -18.66 -17.07
N ILE A 88 -21.72 -18.38 -17.39
CA ILE A 88 -21.19 -17.01 -17.49
C ILE A 88 -21.48 -16.39 -18.85
N CYS A 89 -21.41 -17.18 -19.90
CA CYS A 89 -21.56 -16.76 -21.28
C CYS A 89 -22.33 -17.83 -22.09
N PRO A 90 -23.68 -17.92 -21.97
CA PRO A 90 -24.47 -18.99 -22.54
C PRO A 90 -24.31 -19.19 -24.06
N ASP A 91 -23.97 -18.13 -24.80
CA ASP A 91 -23.86 -18.13 -26.25
C ASP A 91 -22.40 -18.07 -26.75
N TYR A 92 -21.43 -18.54 -25.93
CA TYR A 92 -20.03 -18.49 -26.33
C TYR A 92 -19.72 -19.52 -27.41
N GLU A 93 -18.81 -19.14 -28.31
CA GLU A 93 -18.24 -20.05 -29.29
C GLU A 93 -17.02 -20.76 -28.69
N TYR A 94 -17.06 -22.09 -28.60
CA TYR A 94 -16.00 -22.92 -27.99
C TYR A 94 -14.58 -22.57 -28.52
N TRP A 95 -14.44 -22.34 -29.83
CA TRP A 95 -13.15 -22.02 -30.42
C TRP A 95 -12.57 -20.68 -29.89
N LYS A 96 -13.43 -19.73 -29.51
CA LYS A 96 -12.98 -18.46 -28.89
C LYS A 96 -12.41 -18.75 -27.49
N LEU A 97 -13.08 -19.58 -26.71
CA LEU A 97 -12.58 -19.98 -25.38
C LEU A 97 -11.25 -20.72 -25.50
N SER A 98 -11.16 -21.71 -26.39
CA SER A 98 -9.93 -22.47 -26.64
C SER A 98 -8.77 -21.53 -27.06
N LYS A 99 -9.05 -20.54 -27.92
CA LYS A 99 -8.07 -19.53 -28.30
C LYS A 99 -7.56 -18.72 -27.09
N GLU A 100 -8.47 -18.26 -26.24
CA GLU A 100 -8.11 -17.48 -25.04
C GLU A 100 -7.30 -18.34 -24.03
N LEU A 101 -7.66 -19.61 -23.84
CA LEU A 101 -6.91 -20.53 -23.02
C LEU A 101 -5.50 -20.79 -23.56
N ASN A 102 -5.38 -21.01 -24.87
CA ASN A 102 -4.07 -21.19 -25.52
C ASN A 102 -3.15 -19.98 -25.34
N LEU A 103 -3.69 -18.74 -25.40
CA LEU A 103 -2.93 -17.51 -25.12
C LEU A 103 -2.45 -17.44 -23.67
N LEU A 104 -3.16 -18.11 -22.75
CA LEU A 104 -2.80 -18.22 -21.33
C LEU A 104 -1.99 -19.47 -20.99
N GLU A 105 -1.50 -20.22 -22.01
CA GLU A 105 -0.79 -21.50 -21.84
C GLU A 105 -1.56 -22.46 -20.93
N VAL A 106 -2.86 -22.61 -21.15
CA VAL A 106 -3.75 -23.56 -20.46
C VAL A 106 -4.31 -24.54 -21.46
N ASP A 107 -4.20 -25.83 -21.18
CA ASP A 107 -4.73 -26.88 -22.03
C ASP A 107 -6.28 -26.94 -21.96
N ASP A 108 -6.94 -27.18 -23.07
CA ASP A 108 -8.41 -27.31 -23.13
C ASP A 108 -8.94 -28.46 -22.27
N GLU A 109 -8.12 -29.46 -21.93
CA GLU A 109 -8.48 -30.55 -21.00
C GLU A 109 -8.91 -30.03 -19.61
N VAL A 110 -8.43 -28.87 -19.21
CA VAL A 110 -8.80 -28.22 -17.95
C VAL A 110 -10.31 -27.95 -17.86
N LEU A 111 -10.97 -27.70 -19.00
CA LEU A 111 -12.41 -27.45 -19.07
C LEU A 111 -13.26 -28.67 -18.72
N TYR A 112 -12.71 -29.86 -18.85
CA TYR A 112 -13.37 -31.18 -18.58
C TYR A 112 -12.99 -31.74 -17.22
N ARG A 113 -12.38 -30.96 -16.36
CA ARG A 113 -12.08 -31.32 -14.97
C ARG A 113 -12.95 -30.48 -14.03
N PRO A 114 -13.32 -31.02 -12.84
CA PRO A 114 -13.98 -30.24 -11.80
C PRO A 114 -13.12 -29.01 -11.43
N PHE A 115 -13.75 -27.83 -11.34
CA PHE A 115 -13.04 -26.58 -11.11
C PHE A 115 -12.23 -26.58 -9.80
N SER A 116 -12.75 -27.25 -8.77
CA SER A 116 -12.07 -27.46 -7.48
C SER A 116 -10.76 -28.25 -7.58
N THR A 117 -10.56 -29.04 -8.65
CA THR A 117 -9.33 -29.82 -8.86
C THR A 117 -8.21 -29.06 -9.56
N LEU A 118 -8.53 -27.88 -10.08
CA LEU A 118 -7.57 -27.00 -10.73
C LEU A 118 -6.71 -26.28 -9.69
N SER A 119 -5.46 -26.05 -10.03
CA SER A 119 -4.63 -25.15 -9.23
C SER A 119 -5.20 -23.73 -9.24
N ASN A 120 -4.97 -22.96 -8.18
CA ASN A 120 -5.45 -21.57 -8.10
C ASN A 120 -4.98 -20.72 -9.30
N GLY A 121 -3.79 -21.03 -9.84
CA GLY A 121 -3.27 -20.36 -11.04
C GLY A 121 -4.04 -20.72 -12.31
N GLU A 122 -4.41 -22.01 -12.48
CA GLU A 122 -5.26 -22.47 -13.59
C GLU A 122 -6.67 -21.88 -13.47
N GLN A 123 -7.27 -21.89 -12.28
CA GLN A 123 -8.57 -21.26 -12.01
C GLN A 123 -8.57 -19.78 -12.42
N THR A 124 -7.55 -19.04 -12.01
CA THR A 124 -7.37 -17.62 -12.38
C THR A 124 -7.33 -17.43 -13.89
N LYS A 125 -6.55 -18.25 -14.61
CA LYS A 125 -6.40 -18.16 -16.06
C LYS A 125 -7.69 -18.54 -16.79
N VAL A 126 -8.39 -19.61 -16.36
CA VAL A 126 -9.70 -20.00 -16.90
C VAL A 126 -10.72 -18.89 -16.71
N MET A 127 -10.81 -18.33 -15.50
CA MET A 127 -11.71 -17.20 -15.24
C MET A 127 -11.41 -15.97 -16.10
N LEU A 128 -10.14 -15.65 -16.33
CA LEU A 128 -9.76 -14.56 -17.23
C LEU A 128 -10.15 -14.85 -18.69
N ALA A 129 -9.91 -16.08 -19.18
CA ALA A 129 -10.32 -16.49 -20.50
C ALA A 129 -11.84 -16.32 -20.71
N LEU A 130 -12.64 -16.77 -19.74
CA LEU A 130 -14.10 -16.63 -19.76
C LEU A 130 -14.58 -15.19 -19.79
N LEU A 131 -13.89 -14.27 -19.09
CA LEU A 131 -14.22 -12.85 -19.12
C LEU A 131 -13.96 -12.22 -20.51
N PHE A 132 -12.84 -12.56 -21.12
CA PHE A 132 -12.43 -11.94 -22.39
C PHE A 132 -13.13 -12.49 -23.63
N ILE A 133 -13.96 -13.55 -23.50
CA ILE A 133 -14.88 -13.97 -24.55
C ILE A 133 -15.98 -12.92 -24.79
N ASN A 134 -16.38 -12.19 -23.73
CA ASN A 134 -17.41 -11.15 -23.80
C ASN A 134 -16.82 -9.83 -24.31
N GLU A 135 -16.69 -9.71 -25.65
CA GLU A 135 -16.07 -8.54 -26.31
C GLU A 135 -16.84 -7.22 -26.09
N ASP A 136 -18.14 -7.30 -25.78
CA ASP A 136 -19.05 -6.14 -25.64
C ASP A 136 -19.06 -5.54 -24.22
N LYS A 137 -18.41 -6.18 -23.25
CA LYS A 137 -18.41 -5.75 -21.84
C LYS A 137 -17.09 -5.11 -21.47
N PHE A 138 -17.17 -4.09 -20.59
CA PHE A 138 -15.98 -3.46 -20.02
C PHE A 138 -15.55 -4.17 -18.73
N LEU A 139 -14.30 -4.61 -18.67
CA LEU A 139 -13.83 -5.50 -17.63
C LEU A 139 -13.25 -4.74 -16.43
N LEU A 140 -13.66 -5.15 -15.24
CA LEU A 140 -13.16 -4.68 -13.95
C LEU A 140 -12.39 -5.85 -13.32
N ILE A 141 -11.06 -5.79 -13.31
CA ILE A 141 -10.18 -6.87 -12.90
C ILE A 141 -9.54 -6.51 -11.55
N ASP A 142 -9.85 -7.28 -10.50
CA ASP A 142 -9.35 -7.03 -9.14
C ASP A 142 -8.36 -8.14 -8.74
N GLU A 143 -7.09 -7.79 -8.60
CA GLU A 143 -5.98 -8.63 -8.11
C GLU A 143 -5.83 -9.99 -8.82
N PRO A 144 -5.67 -10.05 -10.14
CA PRO A 144 -5.52 -11.31 -10.86
C PRO A 144 -4.18 -12.01 -10.59
N THR A 145 -3.26 -11.34 -9.89
CA THR A 145 -1.89 -11.83 -9.63
C THR A 145 -1.74 -12.62 -8.34
N ASN A 146 -2.77 -12.70 -7.49
CA ASN A 146 -2.67 -13.22 -6.12
C ASN A 146 -2.22 -14.68 -6.01
N HIS A 147 -2.48 -15.52 -7.00
CA HIS A 147 -2.15 -16.96 -6.98
C HIS A 147 -1.18 -17.36 -8.09
N LEU A 148 -0.59 -16.36 -8.76
CA LEU A 148 0.31 -16.61 -9.88
C LEU A 148 1.78 -16.50 -9.41
N ASP A 149 2.60 -17.43 -9.86
CA ASP A 149 4.05 -17.34 -9.76
C ASP A 149 4.59 -16.27 -10.75
N THR A 150 5.87 -15.99 -10.68
CA THR A 150 6.52 -14.95 -11.52
C THR A 150 6.32 -15.19 -13.02
N ARG A 151 6.34 -16.46 -13.48
CA ARG A 151 6.09 -16.80 -14.88
C ARG A 151 4.63 -16.56 -15.26
N GLY A 152 3.71 -17.02 -14.42
CA GLY A 152 2.27 -16.82 -14.61
C GLY A 152 1.88 -15.34 -14.64
N ARG A 153 2.47 -14.51 -13.78
CA ARG A 153 2.25 -13.05 -13.78
C ARG A 153 2.71 -12.42 -15.09
N LYS A 154 3.89 -12.80 -15.59
CA LYS A 154 4.37 -12.28 -16.87
C LYS A 154 3.45 -12.69 -18.02
N LEU A 155 3.06 -13.96 -18.07
CA LEU A 155 2.15 -14.47 -19.11
C LEU A 155 0.81 -13.72 -19.12
N VAL A 156 0.19 -13.54 -17.95
CA VAL A 156 -1.09 -12.81 -17.83
C VAL A 156 -0.90 -11.33 -18.17
N SER A 157 0.23 -10.70 -17.80
CA SER A 157 0.54 -9.32 -18.20
C SER A 157 0.64 -9.17 -19.72
N ASP A 158 1.39 -10.09 -20.38
CA ASP A 158 1.54 -10.10 -21.84
C ASP A 158 0.17 -10.34 -22.51
N TYR A 159 -0.65 -11.24 -21.96
CA TYR A 159 -2.01 -11.50 -22.41
C TYR A 159 -2.90 -10.26 -22.31
N LEU A 160 -2.96 -9.59 -21.15
CA LEU A 160 -3.73 -8.37 -20.93
C LEU A 160 -3.26 -7.24 -21.86
N ASN A 161 -1.97 -7.19 -22.16
CA ASN A 161 -1.44 -6.18 -23.10
C ASN A 161 -1.98 -6.35 -24.52
N THR A 162 -2.42 -7.55 -24.92
CA THR A 162 -3.08 -7.78 -26.22
C THR A 162 -4.53 -7.34 -26.25
N LYS A 163 -5.16 -7.13 -25.08
CA LYS A 163 -6.59 -6.81 -24.96
C LYS A 163 -6.86 -5.31 -25.09
N LYS A 164 -8.14 -4.98 -25.32
CA LYS A 164 -8.65 -3.61 -25.32
C LYS A 164 -8.93 -3.17 -23.86
N GLY A 165 -9.50 -2.00 -23.67
CA GLY A 165 -9.68 -1.33 -22.40
C GLY A 165 -10.29 -2.16 -21.26
N PHE A 166 -9.79 -1.89 -20.06
CA PHE A 166 -10.22 -2.48 -18.81
C PHE A 166 -9.79 -1.60 -17.64
N ILE A 167 -10.36 -1.82 -16.45
CA ILE A 167 -9.80 -1.32 -15.19
C ILE A 167 -9.18 -2.48 -14.43
N LEU A 168 -7.92 -2.32 -14.03
CA LEU A 168 -7.13 -3.32 -13.35
C LEU A 168 -6.66 -2.80 -11.99
N ILE A 169 -6.98 -3.52 -10.91
CA ILE A 169 -6.31 -3.37 -9.62
C ILE A 169 -5.23 -4.43 -9.53
N SER A 170 -4.00 -4.03 -9.29
CA SER A 170 -2.93 -4.92 -8.90
C SER A 170 -1.93 -4.22 -8.01
N HIS A 171 -1.30 -5.00 -7.13
CA HIS A 171 -0.23 -4.53 -6.26
C HIS A 171 1.16 -4.88 -6.81
N ASP A 172 1.24 -5.51 -7.97
CA ASP A 172 2.49 -5.85 -8.65
C ASP A 172 2.87 -4.77 -9.67
N ARG A 173 4.00 -4.08 -9.42
CA ARG A 173 4.49 -2.97 -10.26
C ARG A 173 4.88 -3.42 -11.66
N ALA A 174 5.64 -4.52 -11.75
CA ALA A 174 6.09 -5.05 -13.03
C ALA A 174 4.90 -5.53 -13.89
N PHE A 175 3.87 -6.09 -13.25
CA PHE A 175 2.64 -6.49 -13.90
C PHE A 175 1.87 -5.29 -14.46
N LEU A 176 1.68 -4.22 -13.65
CA LEU A 176 1.04 -2.99 -14.10
C LEU A 176 1.82 -2.34 -15.25
N ASP A 177 3.14 -2.23 -15.15
CA ASP A 177 3.97 -1.63 -16.19
C ASP A 177 3.88 -2.38 -17.53
N GLY A 178 3.62 -3.69 -17.48
CA GLY A 178 3.50 -4.52 -18.69
C GLY A 178 2.17 -4.42 -19.42
N CYS A 179 1.08 -3.99 -18.76
CA CYS A 179 -0.25 -4.11 -19.36
C CYS A 179 -1.13 -2.85 -19.29
N VAL A 180 -0.73 -1.78 -18.57
CA VAL A 180 -1.54 -0.55 -18.47
C VAL A 180 -0.91 0.62 -19.22
N ASP A 181 -1.76 1.51 -19.75
CA ASP A 181 -1.37 2.71 -20.47
C ASP A 181 -1.86 4.01 -19.81
N HIS A 182 -2.74 3.90 -18.81
CA HIS A 182 -3.23 5.00 -17.98
C HIS A 182 -3.31 4.55 -16.51
N ILE A 183 -3.05 5.48 -15.60
CA ILE A 183 -3.19 5.26 -14.16
C ILE A 183 -4.33 6.12 -13.62
N LEU A 184 -5.29 5.46 -12.98
CA LEU A 184 -6.35 6.07 -12.20
C LEU A 184 -5.95 5.99 -10.73
N SER A 185 -5.55 7.11 -10.13
CA SER A 185 -5.10 7.11 -8.74
C SER A 185 -6.17 7.70 -7.81
N ILE A 186 -6.51 6.94 -6.76
CA ILE A 186 -7.41 7.37 -5.70
C ILE A 186 -6.56 7.86 -4.52
N ASN A 187 -6.51 9.17 -4.33
CA ASN A 187 -5.88 9.81 -3.19
C ASN A 187 -6.95 10.19 -2.15
N ARG A 188 -6.51 10.71 -1.00
CA ARG A 188 -7.43 11.10 0.09
C ARG A 188 -8.41 12.21 -0.30
N ALA A 189 -7.98 13.12 -1.15
CA ALA A 189 -8.72 14.34 -1.47
C ALA A 189 -9.19 14.39 -2.94
N ASP A 190 -8.64 13.54 -3.80
CA ASP A 190 -8.85 13.68 -5.25
C ASP A 190 -8.64 12.34 -5.97
N ILE A 191 -9.30 12.20 -7.11
CA ILE A 191 -9.09 11.09 -8.05
C ILE A 191 -8.52 11.69 -9.32
N THR A 192 -7.36 11.19 -9.75
CA THR A 192 -6.67 11.69 -10.92
C THR A 192 -6.41 10.59 -11.93
N VAL A 193 -6.54 10.93 -13.23
CA VAL A 193 -6.17 10.05 -14.34
C VAL A 193 -4.93 10.62 -14.98
N GLN A 194 -3.92 9.79 -15.18
CA GLN A 194 -2.67 10.16 -15.84
C GLN A 194 -2.33 9.15 -16.91
N LYS A 195 -1.95 9.63 -18.09
CA LYS A 195 -1.43 8.79 -19.17
C LYS A 195 -0.02 8.32 -18.83
N GLY A 196 0.25 7.06 -19.12
CA GLY A 196 1.53 6.40 -18.88
C GLY A 196 1.38 5.13 -18.05
N ASN A 197 2.48 4.38 -17.90
CA ASN A 197 2.53 3.20 -17.05
C ASN A 197 2.72 3.56 -15.58
N PHE A 198 2.74 2.55 -14.70
CA PHE A 198 2.84 2.76 -13.26
C PHE A 198 4.16 3.43 -12.84
N SER A 199 5.28 3.04 -13.45
CA SER A 199 6.61 3.62 -13.14
C SER A 199 6.66 5.10 -13.48
N GLN A 200 6.15 5.51 -14.65
CA GLN A 200 6.07 6.93 -15.03
C GLN A 200 5.16 7.73 -14.08
N TRP A 201 4.03 7.15 -13.70
CA TRP A 201 3.14 7.78 -12.73
C TRP A 201 3.83 7.97 -11.37
N LEU A 202 4.57 6.95 -10.91
CA LEU A 202 5.29 7.00 -9.63
C LEU A 202 6.36 8.09 -9.62
N GLU A 203 7.16 8.19 -10.69
CA GLU A 203 8.17 9.25 -10.85
C GLU A 203 7.53 10.65 -10.82
N ASN A 204 6.45 10.82 -11.58
CA ASN A 204 5.73 12.09 -11.60
C ASN A 204 5.16 12.44 -10.22
N LYS A 205 4.60 11.46 -9.51
CA LYS A 205 4.10 11.62 -8.16
C LYS A 205 5.22 12.01 -7.19
N GLU A 206 6.36 11.33 -7.22
CA GLU A 206 7.52 11.67 -6.39
C GLU A 206 8.04 13.10 -6.67
N MET A 207 8.09 13.51 -7.92
CA MET A 207 8.46 14.90 -8.29
C MET A 207 7.45 15.90 -7.74
N GLN A 208 6.15 15.62 -7.89
CA GLN A 208 5.07 16.46 -7.37
C GLN A 208 5.12 16.55 -5.86
N ASP A 209 5.24 15.44 -5.15
CA ASP A 209 5.32 15.37 -3.69
C ASP A 209 6.54 16.16 -3.16
N ASN A 210 7.70 16.03 -3.82
CA ASN A 210 8.90 16.78 -3.48
C ASN A 210 8.72 18.29 -3.69
N TYR A 211 8.09 18.70 -4.79
CA TYR A 211 7.78 20.10 -5.06
C TYR A 211 6.82 20.66 -4.01
N GLU A 212 5.75 19.96 -3.71
CA GLU A 212 4.75 20.37 -2.72
C GLU A 212 5.34 20.43 -1.30
N LEU A 213 6.25 19.47 -0.96
CA LEU A 213 6.99 19.52 0.31
C LEU A 213 7.86 20.76 0.41
N ALA A 214 8.59 21.10 -0.65
CA ALA A 214 9.42 22.31 -0.68
C ALA A 214 8.56 23.58 -0.56
N GLU A 215 7.42 23.64 -1.25
CA GLU A 215 6.46 24.74 -1.17
C GLU A 215 5.86 24.87 0.25
N ASN A 216 5.41 23.75 0.82
CA ASN A 216 4.91 23.72 2.19
C ASN A 216 5.97 24.16 3.22
N GLN A 217 7.25 23.80 3.03
CA GLN A 217 8.33 24.26 3.90
C GLN A 217 8.52 25.79 3.79
N LYS A 218 8.46 26.35 2.58
CA LYS A 218 8.52 27.80 2.35
C LYS A 218 7.34 28.49 3.05
N LEU A 219 6.11 28.02 2.82
CA LEU A 219 4.91 28.55 3.45
C LEU A 219 4.97 28.50 4.98
N LYS A 220 5.44 27.39 5.56
CA LYS A 220 5.62 27.26 7.02
C LYS A 220 6.66 28.25 7.57
N LYS A 221 7.77 28.45 6.86
CA LYS A 221 8.77 29.45 7.24
C LYS A 221 8.19 30.88 7.21
N GLU A 222 7.40 31.20 6.18
CA GLU A 222 6.74 32.49 6.06
C GLU A 222 5.67 32.69 7.15
N ILE A 223 4.83 31.70 7.42
CA ILE A 223 3.85 31.71 8.51
C ILE A 223 4.57 31.98 9.85
N LYS A 224 5.67 31.24 10.12
CA LYS A 224 6.47 31.40 11.33
C LYS A 224 7.05 32.84 11.43
N ARG A 225 7.53 33.38 10.29
CA ARG A 225 8.04 34.77 10.21
C ARG A 225 6.93 35.78 10.49
N LEU A 226 5.76 35.64 9.90
CA LEU A 226 4.61 36.51 10.12
C LEU A 226 4.15 36.48 11.58
N LYS A 227 4.01 35.30 12.17
CA LYS A 227 3.65 35.12 13.60
C LYS A 227 4.68 35.76 14.52
N LYS A 228 5.99 35.60 14.23
CA LYS A 228 7.07 36.25 15.03
C LYS A 228 7.01 37.76 14.93
N THR A 229 6.79 38.27 13.72
CA THR A 229 6.68 39.74 13.50
C THR A 229 5.45 40.32 14.20
N ALA A 230 4.30 39.64 14.16
CA ALA A 230 3.08 40.01 14.86
C ALA A 230 3.33 40.07 16.38
N LYS A 231 3.93 39.01 16.94
CA LYS A 231 4.27 38.94 18.37
C LYS A 231 5.21 40.05 18.81
N GLN A 232 6.28 40.34 18.05
CA GLN A 232 7.21 41.44 18.36
C GLN A 232 6.52 42.83 18.34
N LYS A 233 5.59 43.04 17.39
CA LYS A 233 4.85 44.28 17.32
C LYS A 233 3.85 44.45 18.46
N ALA A 234 3.19 43.34 18.87
CA ALA A 234 2.34 43.33 20.06
C ALA A 234 3.14 43.66 21.33
N GLU A 235 4.30 43.01 21.53
CA GLU A 235 5.20 43.30 22.67
C GLU A 235 5.69 44.74 22.69
N TRP A 236 5.97 45.35 21.53
CA TRP A 236 6.34 46.76 21.42
C TRP A 236 5.16 47.66 21.78
N SER A 237 3.94 47.31 21.36
CA SER A 237 2.73 48.05 21.73
C SER A 237 2.53 48.05 23.25
N ASP A 238 2.63 46.84 23.87
CA ASP A 238 2.48 46.68 25.33
C ASP A 238 3.56 47.42 26.13
N LYS A 239 4.83 47.39 25.67
CA LYS A 239 5.91 48.16 26.30
C LYS A 239 5.67 49.65 26.18
N SER A 240 5.15 50.12 25.03
CA SER A 240 4.79 51.52 24.84
C SER A 240 3.65 51.94 25.75
N GLU A 241 2.73 51.04 26.07
CA GLU A 241 1.59 51.27 26.97
C GLU A 241 2.03 51.29 28.46
N LYS A 242 2.88 50.32 28.85
CA LYS A 242 3.46 50.27 30.20
C LYS A 242 4.31 51.49 30.53
N ASN A 243 5.03 52.04 29.56
CA ASN A 243 5.81 53.27 29.72
C ASN A 243 4.93 54.50 29.94
N LYS A 244 3.61 54.41 29.67
CA LYS A 244 2.65 55.49 30.00
C LYS A 244 2.21 55.48 31.44
N ILE A 245 2.15 54.28 32.06
CA ILE A 245 1.62 54.08 33.42
C ILE A 245 2.72 54.30 34.47
N GLY A 246 3.99 54.23 34.09
CA GLY A 246 5.14 54.45 34.98
C GLY A 246 5.46 55.95 35.15
N PHE A 247 4.57 56.71 35.78
CA PHE A 247 4.85 58.07 36.20
C PHE A 247 5.48 58.06 37.59
N ASP A 248 6.75 58.44 37.68
CA ASP A 248 7.41 58.70 38.94
C ASP A 248 7.15 60.19 39.29
N PRO A 249 6.36 60.55 40.31
CA PRO A 249 6.00 61.94 40.65
C PRO A 249 7.18 62.72 41.11
N THR A 250 8.34 62.15 41.36
CA THR A 250 9.56 62.85 41.83
C THR A 250 10.47 63.32 40.69
N LYS A 251 10.21 62.97 39.45
CA LYS A 251 11.02 63.34 38.27
C LYS A 251 10.21 64.13 37.26
N VAL A 252 10.42 65.43 37.26
CA VAL A 252 10.09 66.48 36.26
C VAL A 252 8.65 66.43 35.68
N GLU A 253 7.90 67.54 35.96
CA GLU A 253 6.57 67.80 35.37
C GLU A 253 6.62 67.80 33.83
N LYS A 254 6.05 66.79 33.20
CA LYS A 254 5.72 66.86 31.78
C LYS A 254 4.49 67.76 31.60
N SER A 255 4.58 68.80 30.83
CA SER A 255 3.49 69.74 30.56
C SER A 255 2.23 69.00 30.05
N ILE A 256 1.04 69.46 30.44
CA ILE A 256 -0.28 68.91 30.09
C ILE A 256 -0.46 68.70 28.57
N SER A 257 0.11 69.66 27.77
CA SER A 257 0.08 69.61 26.30
C SER A 257 0.81 68.37 25.69
N ARG A 258 1.90 67.91 26.33
CA ARG A 258 2.62 66.71 25.89
C ARG A 258 1.84 65.41 26.19
N ARG A 259 1.05 65.32 27.26
CA ARG A 259 0.21 64.17 27.58
C ARG A 259 -0.85 63.91 26.52
N ALA A 260 -1.54 64.97 26.04
CA ALA A 260 -2.54 64.82 24.99
C ALA A 260 -1.90 64.35 23.66
N TYR A 261 -0.74 64.85 23.30
CA TYR A 261 0.02 64.46 22.12
C TYR A 261 0.50 62.97 22.22
N GLU A 262 1.09 62.56 23.35
CA GLU A 262 1.55 61.22 23.58
C GLU A 262 0.38 60.22 23.61
N SER A 263 -0.79 60.60 24.17
CA SER A 263 -1.99 59.81 24.15
C SER A 263 -2.54 59.61 22.75
N ALA A 264 -2.60 60.68 21.94
CA ALA A 264 -3.04 60.58 20.54
C ALA A 264 -2.08 59.74 19.68
N LYS A 265 -0.76 59.93 19.87
CA LYS A 265 0.29 59.15 19.20
C LYS A 265 0.18 57.66 19.55
N SER A 266 -0.06 57.31 20.81
CA SER A 266 -0.21 55.96 21.27
C SER A 266 -1.50 55.29 20.75
N LYS A 267 -2.65 56.03 20.77
CA LYS A 267 -3.88 55.53 20.15
C LYS A 267 -3.69 55.20 18.66
N LYS A 268 -2.95 56.07 17.94
CA LYS A 268 -2.63 55.84 16.52
C LYS A 268 -1.70 54.66 16.33
N MET A 269 -0.72 54.45 17.22
CA MET A 269 0.16 53.28 17.21
C MET A 269 -0.60 51.98 17.53
N MET A 270 -1.51 51.98 18.51
CA MET A 270 -2.38 50.84 18.84
C MET A 270 -3.29 50.46 17.68
N LYS A 271 -3.94 51.44 17.05
CA LYS A 271 -4.76 51.21 15.87
C LYS A 271 -3.95 50.53 14.74
N ARG A 272 -2.74 51.12 14.47
CA ARG A 272 -1.83 50.53 13.47
C ARG A 272 -1.35 49.11 13.84
N ALA A 273 -1.10 48.84 15.14
CA ALA A 273 -0.73 47.52 15.61
C ALA A 273 -1.86 46.51 15.40
N LYS A 274 -3.10 46.88 15.77
CA LYS A 274 -4.29 46.04 15.52
C LYS A 274 -4.55 45.79 14.04
N ASP A 275 -4.42 46.82 13.19
CA ASP A 275 -4.57 46.67 11.74
C ASP A 275 -3.51 45.73 11.15
N ILE A 276 -2.27 45.78 11.64
CA ILE A 276 -1.18 44.91 11.21
C ILE A 276 -1.41 43.47 11.71
N GLU A 277 -1.89 43.35 12.95
CA GLU A 277 -2.24 42.01 13.53
C GLU A 277 -3.36 41.34 12.74
N ALA A 278 -4.46 42.08 12.45
CA ALA A 278 -5.55 41.57 11.64
C ALA A 278 -5.10 41.18 10.22
N ARG A 279 -4.27 41.99 9.56
CA ARG A 279 -3.67 41.68 8.26
C ARG A 279 -2.75 40.46 8.34
N SER A 280 -1.95 40.36 9.40
CA SER A 280 -1.05 39.21 9.62
C SER A 280 -1.84 37.94 9.89
N GLN A 281 -2.93 38.01 10.67
CA GLN A 281 -3.83 36.89 10.93
C GLN A 281 -4.50 36.41 9.66
N LYS A 282 -5.07 37.32 8.86
CA LYS A 282 -5.66 36.99 7.57
C LYS A 282 -4.64 36.35 6.60
N ALA A 283 -3.44 36.93 6.53
CA ALA A 283 -2.37 36.34 5.70
C ALA A 283 -1.89 34.98 6.19
N VAL A 284 -1.92 34.70 7.51
CA VAL A 284 -1.64 33.40 8.07
C VAL A 284 -2.75 32.40 7.73
N GLU A 285 -4.03 32.80 7.83
CA GLU A 285 -5.16 31.98 7.45
C GLU A 285 -5.14 31.65 5.95
N ASP A 286 -4.95 32.65 5.08
CA ASP A 286 -4.88 32.45 3.64
C ASP A 286 -3.72 31.51 3.26
N LYS A 287 -2.54 31.67 3.87
CA LYS A 287 -1.39 30.78 3.64
C LYS A 287 -1.58 29.41 4.27
N SER A 288 -2.30 29.30 5.39
CA SER A 288 -2.58 27.98 5.99
C SER A 288 -3.55 27.15 5.13
N LYS A 289 -4.48 27.80 4.41
CA LYS A 289 -5.36 27.16 3.44
C LYS A 289 -4.61 26.64 2.21
N LEU A 290 -3.49 27.25 1.86
CA LEU A 290 -2.62 26.83 0.76
C LEU A 290 -1.72 25.63 1.13
N LEU A 291 -1.60 25.30 2.43
CA LEU A 291 -0.85 24.12 2.85
C LEU A 291 -1.59 22.86 2.37
N LYS A 292 -1.02 22.21 1.41
CA LYS A 292 -1.56 20.93 0.90
C LYS A 292 -1.37 19.83 1.94
N ASN A 293 -2.40 19.01 2.11
CA ASN A 293 -2.32 17.79 2.91
C ASN A 293 -1.53 16.73 2.14
N ILE A 294 -0.21 16.86 2.16
CA ILE A 294 0.67 15.85 1.62
C ILE A 294 0.61 14.64 2.57
N GLU A 295 0.34 13.48 2.03
CA GLU A 295 0.51 12.23 2.75
C GLU A 295 2.01 12.11 3.09
N LYS A 296 2.38 12.44 4.34
CA LYS A 296 3.76 12.30 4.78
C LYS A 296 4.09 10.83 4.86
N GLU A 297 4.97 10.38 3.99
CA GLU A 297 5.67 9.13 4.19
C GLU A 297 6.61 9.32 5.40
N GLU A 298 6.15 8.90 6.57
CA GLU A 298 7.03 8.86 7.72
C GLU A 298 7.97 7.66 7.58
N SER A 299 9.28 7.89 7.69
CA SER A 299 10.27 6.83 7.58
C SER A 299 10.07 5.76 8.66
N LEU A 300 9.91 4.53 8.24
CA LEU A 300 9.98 3.36 9.11
C LEU A 300 11.43 3.19 9.60
N LYS A 301 11.62 2.51 10.73
CA LYS A 301 12.94 2.16 11.24
C LYS A 301 12.93 0.71 11.69
N ILE A 302 14.03 0.01 11.46
CA ILE A 302 14.32 -1.33 11.95
C ILE A 302 15.63 -1.25 12.74
N SER A 303 15.74 -2.04 13.80
CA SER A 303 16.91 -2.03 14.68
C SER A 303 17.41 -3.47 14.84
N PRO A 304 18.19 -3.99 13.86
CA PRO A 304 18.72 -5.33 13.92
C PRO A 304 19.73 -5.49 15.06
N LEU A 305 19.87 -6.72 15.56
CA LEU A 305 20.93 -7.10 16.46
C LEU A 305 22.15 -7.53 15.62
N GLU A 306 23.33 -7.17 16.09
CA GLU A 306 24.56 -7.69 15.49
C GLU A 306 24.85 -9.10 16.00
N TYR A 307 25.08 -10.04 15.08
CA TYR A 307 25.53 -11.38 15.41
C TYR A 307 27.06 -11.44 15.44
N VAL A 308 27.61 -12.18 16.41
CA VAL A 308 29.07 -12.22 16.65
C VAL A 308 29.82 -12.87 15.47
N LYS A 309 29.26 -13.96 14.92
CA LYS A 309 29.87 -14.66 13.77
C LYS A 309 29.39 -14.04 12.47
N ASN A 310 30.23 -14.15 11.42
CA ASN A 310 29.85 -13.67 10.09
C ASN A 310 28.74 -14.53 9.46
N THR A 311 28.83 -15.86 9.59
CA THR A 311 27.81 -16.80 9.07
C THR A 311 26.74 -17.02 10.13
N LEU A 312 25.48 -16.77 9.78
CA LEU A 312 24.32 -16.94 10.64
C LEU A 312 23.67 -18.31 10.43
N LEU A 313 23.67 -18.77 9.18
CA LEU A 313 22.96 -19.98 8.75
C LEU A 313 23.72 -20.62 7.58
N GLU A 314 23.78 -21.97 7.57
CA GLU A 314 24.31 -22.76 6.49
C GLU A 314 23.44 -23.99 6.25
N LEU A 315 23.03 -24.20 5.01
CA LEU A 315 22.38 -25.43 4.54
C LEU A 315 23.28 -26.12 3.53
N GLU A 316 23.50 -27.42 3.72
CA GLU A 316 24.31 -28.25 2.81
C GLU A 316 23.47 -29.48 2.36
N ASN A 317 23.20 -29.55 1.07
CA ASN A 317 22.50 -30.68 0.42
C ASN A 317 21.18 -31.06 1.12
N VAL A 318 20.41 -30.06 1.54
CA VAL A 318 19.14 -30.28 2.26
C VAL A 318 18.06 -30.69 1.28
N SER A 319 17.42 -31.83 1.57
CA SER A 319 16.21 -32.29 0.88
C SER A 319 15.09 -32.50 1.88
N ILE A 320 13.87 -32.09 1.54
CA ILE A 320 12.69 -32.17 2.40
C ILE A 320 11.65 -33.08 1.75
N SER A 321 11.09 -33.98 2.55
CA SER A 321 10.02 -34.90 2.13
C SER A 321 8.84 -34.84 3.09
N TYR A 322 7.63 -35.01 2.56
CA TYR A 322 6.40 -35.22 3.34
C TYR A 322 5.75 -36.51 2.88
N ASP A 323 5.46 -37.38 3.80
CA ASP A 323 4.83 -38.69 3.52
C ASP A 323 5.52 -39.49 2.40
N GLY A 324 6.88 -39.44 2.37
CA GLY A 324 7.69 -40.09 1.35
C GLY A 324 7.73 -39.43 -0.02
N LYS A 325 7.05 -38.28 -0.20
CA LYS A 325 7.13 -37.48 -1.42
C LYS A 325 8.14 -36.38 -1.24
N GLU A 326 9.19 -36.37 -2.04
CA GLU A 326 10.20 -35.33 -2.06
C GLU A 326 9.62 -34.04 -2.64
N ILE A 327 9.79 -32.90 -1.92
CA ILE A 327 9.30 -31.61 -2.32
C ILE A 327 10.42 -30.70 -2.83
N CYS A 328 11.57 -30.71 -2.17
CA CYS A 328 12.75 -30.02 -2.64
C CYS A 328 13.98 -30.88 -2.42
N ASN A 329 14.97 -30.74 -3.30
CA ASN A 329 16.15 -31.58 -3.33
C ASN A 329 17.43 -30.74 -3.41
N ASN A 330 18.45 -31.18 -2.66
CA ASN A 330 19.82 -30.68 -2.73
C ASN A 330 19.97 -29.15 -2.61
N VAL A 331 19.25 -28.56 -1.64
CA VAL A 331 19.31 -27.13 -1.38
C VAL A 331 20.54 -26.80 -0.56
N SER A 332 21.41 -25.92 -1.07
CA SER A 332 22.63 -25.50 -0.39
C SER A 332 22.81 -23.99 -0.52
N PHE A 333 22.89 -23.29 0.60
CA PHE A 333 23.22 -21.87 0.65
C PHE A 333 23.68 -21.44 2.05
N GLN A 334 24.33 -20.29 2.12
CA GLN A 334 24.78 -19.67 3.36
C GLN A 334 24.18 -18.27 3.47
N ILE A 335 23.98 -17.80 4.69
CA ILE A 335 23.57 -16.42 5.00
C ILE A 335 24.62 -15.79 5.89
N HIS A 336 25.24 -14.73 5.39
CA HIS A 336 26.19 -13.92 6.14
C HIS A 336 25.53 -12.65 6.69
N ARG A 337 26.21 -12.01 7.64
CA ARG A 337 25.74 -10.74 8.21
C ARG A 337 25.62 -9.66 7.13
N GLY A 338 24.45 -9.03 7.06
CA GLY A 338 24.11 -8.02 6.06
C GLY A 338 23.55 -8.57 4.75
N ASP A 339 23.52 -9.90 4.57
CA ASP A 339 22.93 -10.50 3.38
C ASP A 339 21.40 -10.38 3.40
N ARG A 340 20.84 -10.06 2.24
CA ARG A 340 19.41 -10.12 1.96
C ARG A 340 19.17 -11.17 0.89
N VAL A 341 18.80 -12.36 1.36
CA VAL A 341 18.67 -13.56 0.52
C VAL A 341 17.22 -13.75 0.11
N ALA A 342 16.94 -13.75 -1.20
CA ALA A 342 15.65 -14.10 -1.75
C ALA A 342 15.63 -15.59 -2.14
N LEU A 343 14.66 -16.35 -1.63
CA LEU A 343 14.39 -17.71 -2.10
C LEU A 343 13.39 -17.63 -3.27
N CYS A 344 13.87 -17.99 -4.44
CA CYS A 344 13.11 -18.00 -5.69
C CYS A 344 12.69 -19.43 -6.06
N GLY A 345 11.68 -19.58 -6.91
CA GLY A 345 11.22 -20.88 -7.41
C GLY A 345 9.71 -20.93 -7.65
N LYS A 346 9.25 -21.96 -8.33
CA LYS A 346 7.82 -22.20 -8.63
C LYS A 346 7.00 -22.37 -7.35
N ASN A 347 5.68 -22.18 -7.45
CA ASN A 347 4.78 -22.52 -6.34
C ASN A 347 4.87 -24.03 -6.04
N GLY A 348 4.88 -24.39 -4.74
CA GLY A 348 4.98 -25.77 -4.29
C GLY A 348 6.40 -26.37 -4.28
N CYS A 349 7.47 -25.62 -4.67
CA CYS A 349 8.85 -26.16 -4.66
C CYS A 349 9.52 -26.21 -3.27
N GLY A 350 8.78 -26.03 -2.17
CA GLY A 350 9.30 -26.19 -0.82
C GLY A 350 9.89 -24.95 -0.16
N LYS A 351 9.73 -23.73 -0.72
CA LYS A 351 10.24 -22.49 -0.13
C LYS A 351 9.80 -22.29 1.33
N SER A 352 8.51 -22.38 1.59
CA SER A 352 7.96 -22.24 2.95
C SER A 352 8.40 -23.39 3.88
N SER A 353 8.62 -24.60 3.34
CA SER A 353 9.15 -25.73 4.14
C SER A 353 10.59 -25.47 4.59
N ILE A 354 11.44 -24.92 3.72
CA ILE A 354 12.81 -24.51 4.09
C ILE A 354 12.76 -23.41 5.15
N ILE A 355 11.89 -22.39 4.99
CA ILE A 355 11.73 -21.33 5.99
C ILE A 355 11.30 -21.91 7.35
N LYS A 356 10.33 -22.82 7.39
CA LYS A 356 9.86 -23.47 8.60
C LYS A 356 10.97 -24.29 9.27
N LEU A 357 11.75 -25.03 8.48
CA LEU A 357 12.91 -25.76 8.98
C LEU A 357 13.93 -24.83 9.64
N ILE A 358 14.25 -23.70 9.02
CA ILE A 358 15.16 -22.67 9.56
C ILE A 358 14.58 -22.04 10.84
N CYS A 359 13.27 -21.88 10.92
CA CYS A 359 12.58 -21.37 12.13
C CYS A 359 12.47 -22.40 13.26
N GLY A 360 12.97 -23.64 13.06
CA GLY A 360 13.06 -24.67 14.09
C GLY A 360 11.83 -25.58 14.14
N GLU A 361 10.97 -25.57 13.13
CA GLU A 361 9.90 -26.59 13.02
C GLU A 361 10.53 -27.97 12.73
N ASN A 362 9.97 -29.00 13.36
CA ASN A 362 10.44 -30.37 13.16
C ASN A 362 9.92 -30.92 11.81
N ILE A 363 10.73 -30.75 10.77
CA ILE A 363 10.43 -31.20 9.41
C ILE A 363 11.44 -32.30 9.04
N GLU A 364 10.93 -33.41 8.49
CA GLU A 364 11.76 -34.52 8.00
C GLU A 364 12.63 -34.04 6.83
N HIS A 365 13.94 -34.13 7.01
CA HIS A 365 14.91 -33.67 6.02
C HIS A 365 16.17 -34.53 6.03
N THR A 366 16.88 -34.48 4.93
CA THR A 366 18.24 -35.00 4.79
C THR A 366 19.23 -33.83 4.56
N GLY A 367 20.50 -34.10 4.66
CA GLY A 367 21.52 -33.06 4.56
C GLY A 367 21.85 -32.41 5.91
N ARG A 368 22.57 -31.30 5.89
CA ARG A 368 23.03 -30.60 7.10
C ARG A 368 22.44 -29.21 7.17
N VAL A 369 21.90 -28.87 8.34
CA VAL A 369 21.41 -27.52 8.68
C VAL A 369 22.18 -27.03 9.89
N ASP A 370 22.98 -26.01 9.71
CA ASP A 370 23.76 -25.38 10.79
C ASP A 370 23.21 -23.97 11.05
N ILE A 371 22.61 -23.79 12.21
CA ILE A 371 22.05 -22.52 12.67
C ILE A 371 22.91 -21.99 13.80
N GLY A 372 23.34 -20.74 13.69
CA GLY A 372 24.19 -20.10 14.68
C GLY A 372 23.59 -20.15 16.08
N SER A 373 24.39 -20.54 17.07
CA SER A 373 23.94 -20.69 18.46
C SER A 373 23.45 -19.35 19.02
N GLY A 374 22.26 -19.32 19.62
CA GLY A 374 21.67 -18.11 20.18
C GLY A 374 21.17 -17.11 19.12
N LEU A 375 21.03 -17.56 17.87
CA LEU A 375 20.45 -16.74 16.81
C LEU A 375 19.00 -16.40 17.14
N LYS A 376 18.68 -15.09 17.18
CA LYS A 376 17.31 -14.61 17.33
C LYS A 376 16.72 -14.37 15.94
N ILE A 377 15.66 -15.08 15.64
CA ILE A 377 14.94 -14.98 14.35
C ILE A 377 13.60 -14.24 14.59
N SER A 378 13.32 -13.26 13.75
CA SER A 378 11.99 -12.63 13.64
C SER A 378 11.28 -13.18 12.41
N PHE A 379 10.16 -13.86 12.61
CA PHE A 379 9.47 -14.56 11.53
C PHE A 379 8.13 -13.91 11.17
N VAL A 380 7.91 -13.64 9.89
CA VAL A 380 6.61 -13.25 9.32
C VAL A 380 6.09 -14.40 8.50
N SER A 381 5.00 -15.02 8.97
CA SER A 381 4.36 -16.17 8.31
C SER A 381 3.52 -15.75 7.11
N GLN A 382 3.35 -16.68 6.17
CA GLN A 382 2.40 -16.53 5.08
C GLN A 382 0.97 -16.47 5.63
N ASP A 383 0.65 -17.31 6.61
CA ASP A 383 -0.68 -17.40 7.23
C ASP A 383 -0.91 -16.31 8.28
N THR A 384 -2.15 -15.83 8.32
CA THR A 384 -2.60 -14.81 9.28
C THR A 384 -3.68 -15.30 10.24
N TYR A 385 -4.01 -16.60 10.23
CA TYR A 385 -5.08 -17.19 11.04
C TYR A 385 -4.84 -17.12 12.55
N ALA A 386 -3.59 -17.03 12.96
CA ALA A 386 -3.21 -16.94 14.37
C ALA A 386 -3.47 -15.57 15.02
N LEU A 387 -3.80 -14.55 14.22
CA LEU A 387 -4.07 -13.21 14.72
C LEU A 387 -5.48 -13.11 15.30
N LYS A 388 -5.56 -13.01 16.63
CA LYS A 388 -6.81 -12.92 17.39
C LYS A 388 -6.70 -11.88 18.53
N GLY A 389 -7.85 -11.29 18.87
CA GLY A 389 -7.94 -10.31 19.94
C GLY A 389 -7.53 -8.90 19.53
N ASN A 390 -7.27 -8.05 20.49
CA ASN A 390 -6.90 -6.66 20.25
C ASN A 390 -5.38 -6.47 20.06
N LEU A 391 -4.99 -5.33 19.50
CA LEU A 391 -3.59 -5.01 19.19
C LEU A 391 -2.72 -4.82 20.44
N SER A 392 -3.28 -4.37 21.55
CA SER A 392 -2.54 -4.14 22.81
C SER A 392 -2.15 -5.46 23.45
N ASP A 393 -3.10 -6.40 23.61
CA ASP A 393 -2.83 -7.74 24.12
C ASP A 393 -1.84 -8.51 23.24
N TYR A 394 -1.92 -8.28 21.93
CA TYR A 394 -0.99 -8.89 20.97
C TYR A 394 0.45 -8.35 21.17
N ALA A 395 0.59 -7.05 21.39
CA ALA A 395 1.89 -6.44 21.67
C ALA A 395 2.50 -6.98 22.98
N ASP A 396 1.70 -7.06 24.05
CA ASP A 396 2.12 -7.58 25.36
C ASP A 396 2.53 -9.05 25.25
N LYS A 397 1.73 -9.88 24.56
CA LYS A 397 2.02 -11.31 24.37
C LYS A 397 3.34 -11.56 23.61
N ASN A 398 3.69 -10.68 22.68
CA ASN A 398 4.93 -10.78 21.91
C ASN A 398 6.10 -10.00 22.55
N GLY A 399 5.90 -9.36 23.72
CA GLY A 399 6.95 -8.62 24.42
C GLY A 399 7.48 -7.41 23.66
N ILE A 400 6.65 -6.76 22.86
CA ILE A 400 7.02 -5.59 22.05
C ILE A 400 6.41 -4.30 22.64
N ASP A 401 7.08 -3.17 22.41
CA ASP A 401 6.59 -1.86 22.84
C ASP A 401 5.31 -1.49 22.08
N GLU A 402 4.18 -1.39 22.77
CA GLU A 402 2.87 -1.07 22.22
C GLU A 402 2.88 0.29 21.50
N SER A 403 3.56 1.29 22.07
CA SER A 403 3.61 2.64 21.49
C SER A 403 4.34 2.65 20.17
N LEU A 404 5.48 1.94 20.09
CA LEU A 404 6.27 1.77 18.86
C LEU A 404 5.46 0.97 17.83
N PHE A 405 4.82 -0.12 18.25
CA PHE A 405 3.99 -0.97 17.40
C PHE A 405 2.86 -0.18 16.76
N LYS A 406 2.07 0.56 17.57
CA LYS A 406 1.01 1.43 17.07
C LYS A 406 1.54 2.57 16.18
N ALA A 407 2.73 3.11 16.48
CA ALA A 407 3.36 4.11 15.63
C ALA A 407 3.74 3.55 14.25
N ILE A 408 4.28 2.33 14.19
CA ILE A 408 4.61 1.66 12.91
C ILE A 408 3.32 1.38 12.12
N LEU A 409 2.28 0.87 12.76
CA LEU A 409 0.99 0.64 12.10
C LEU A 409 0.40 1.93 11.50
N ARG A 410 0.49 3.08 12.22
CA ARG A 410 0.07 4.38 11.66
C ARG A 410 0.87 4.76 10.42
N LYS A 411 2.18 4.50 10.42
CA LYS A 411 3.04 4.74 9.25
C LYS A 411 2.68 3.83 8.07
N LEU A 412 2.16 2.64 8.35
CA LEU A 412 1.60 1.71 7.38
C LEU A 412 0.12 2.00 7.04
N ASP A 413 -0.36 3.22 7.36
CA ASP A 413 -1.71 3.73 7.05
C ASP A 413 -2.86 3.01 7.78
N PHE A 414 -2.63 2.62 9.05
CA PHE A 414 -3.72 2.22 9.94
C PHE A 414 -4.51 3.46 10.39
N SER A 415 -5.81 3.47 10.11
CA SER A 415 -6.71 4.52 10.58
C SER A 415 -6.96 4.41 12.09
N ARG A 416 -7.42 5.50 12.71
CA ARG A 416 -7.68 5.53 14.14
C ARG A 416 -8.73 4.51 14.58
N GLU A 417 -9.75 4.30 13.78
CA GLU A 417 -10.82 3.33 14.03
C GLU A 417 -10.35 1.87 14.01
N GLN A 418 -9.28 1.58 13.27
CA GLN A 418 -8.74 0.22 13.18
C GLN A 418 -8.04 -0.20 14.47
N PHE A 419 -7.55 0.75 15.28
CA PHE A 419 -6.91 0.43 16.56
C PHE A 419 -7.90 -0.07 17.64
N ASP A 420 -9.18 0.23 17.46
CA ASP A 420 -10.25 -0.16 18.38
C ASP A 420 -10.94 -1.48 17.99
N LYS A 421 -10.57 -2.06 16.82
CA LYS A 421 -11.13 -3.31 16.31
C LYS A 421 -10.30 -4.52 16.71
N ASN A 422 -10.95 -5.67 16.76
CA ASN A 422 -10.26 -6.95 16.91
C ASN A 422 -9.59 -7.37 15.59
N MET A 423 -8.48 -8.10 15.71
CA MET A 423 -7.69 -8.52 14.55
C MET A 423 -8.42 -9.55 13.66
N GLU A 424 -9.42 -10.26 14.19
CA GLU A 424 -10.28 -11.13 13.40
C GLU A 424 -11.01 -10.37 12.29
N ASP A 425 -11.44 -9.13 12.59
CA ASP A 425 -12.19 -8.25 11.68
C ASP A 425 -11.29 -7.54 10.67
N PHE A 426 -9.98 -7.75 10.73
CA PHE A 426 -9.04 -7.13 9.81
C PHE A 426 -9.04 -7.82 8.44
N SER A 427 -8.91 -7.03 7.39
CA SER A 427 -8.64 -7.55 6.05
C SER A 427 -7.27 -8.27 6.00
N GLY A 428 -7.07 -9.15 5.01
CA GLY A 428 -5.79 -9.84 4.82
C GLY A 428 -4.59 -8.91 4.79
N GLY A 429 -4.70 -7.77 4.10
CA GLY A 429 -3.65 -6.75 4.05
C GLY A 429 -3.40 -6.07 5.40
N GLN A 430 -4.44 -5.82 6.19
CA GLN A 430 -4.29 -5.29 7.55
C GLN A 430 -3.59 -6.29 8.46
N LYS A 431 -3.97 -7.56 8.41
CA LYS A 431 -3.34 -8.65 9.15
C LYS A 431 -1.85 -8.78 8.80
N LYS A 432 -1.49 -8.70 7.51
CA LYS A 432 -0.08 -8.69 7.08
C LYS A 432 0.69 -7.47 7.61
N LYS A 433 0.09 -6.28 7.58
CA LYS A 433 0.71 -5.08 8.17
C LYS A 433 0.97 -5.25 9.67
N VAL A 434 0.08 -5.94 10.41
CA VAL A 434 0.29 -6.28 11.84
C VAL A 434 1.51 -7.18 12.02
N LEU A 435 1.65 -8.25 11.23
CA LEU A 435 2.81 -9.16 11.30
C LEU A 435 4.12 -8.44 10.97
N ILE A 436 4.12 -7.60 9.94
CA ILE A 436 5.31 -6.80 9.58
C ILE A 436 5.63 -5.80 10.69
N ALA A 437 4.64 -5.08 11.21
CA ALA A 437 4.85 -4.11 12.30
C ALA A 437 5.42 -4.79 13.55
N ARG A 438 4.96 -6.00 13.90
CA ARG A 438 5.53 -6.82 14.97
C ARG A 438 7.01 -7.10 14.68
N SER A 439 7.31 -7.66 13.50
CA SER A 439 8.68 -7.99 13.10
C SER A 439 9.61 -6.78 13.12
N LEU A 440 9.14 -5.59 12.73
CA LEU A 440 9.89 -4.34 12.79
C LEU A 440 10.13 -3.83 14.23
N CYS A 441 9.28 -4.23 15.19
CA CYS A 441 9.48 -3.94 16.61
C CYS A 441 10.46 -4.90 17.28
N GLU A 442 10.56 -6.13 16.77
CA GLU A 442 11.43 -7.15 17.31
C GLU A 442 12.90 -6.83 17.00
N LYS A 443 13.75 -7.03 17.99
CA LYS A 443 15.20 -6.95 17.79
C LYS A 443 15.74 -8.36 17.49
N ALA A 444 16.07 -8.63 16.24
CA ALA A 444 16.51 -9.92 15.76
C ALA A 444 17.86 -9.84 15.02
N HIS A 445 18.57 -10.99 14.94
CA HIS A 445 19.78 -11.13 14.13
C HIS A 445 19.44 -11.44 12.67
N LEU A 446 18.37 -12.24 12.46
CA LEU A 446 17.88 -12.66 11.15
C LEU A 446 16.37 -12.41 11.05
N TYR A 447 15.95 -11.73 10.02
CA TYR A 447 14.55 -11.53 9.68
C TYR A 447 14.15 -12.52 8.60
N VAL A 448 13.16 -13.36 8.87
CA VAL A 448 12.68 -14.39 7.94
C VAL A 448 11.23 -14.07 7.58
N TRP A 449 11.00 -13.74 6.31
CA TRP A 449 9.69 -13.29 5.84
C TRP A 449 9.17 -14.19 4.71
N ASP A 450 8.01 -14.79 4.93
CA ASP A 450 7.34 -15.66 3.95
C ASP A 450 6.15 -14.93 3.33
N GLU A 451 6.30 -14.49 2.08
CA GLU A 451 5.32 -13.71 1.31
C GLU A 451 4.70 -12.55 2.11
N PRO A 452 5.52 -11.66 2.69
CA PRO A 452 5.02 -10.60 3.56
C PRO A 452 4.19 -9.56 2.83
N LEU A 453 4.40 -9.38 1.52
CA LEU A 453 3.79 -8.30 0.74
C LEU A 453 2.44 -8.67 0.13
N ASN A 454 1.96 -9.90 0.28
CA ASN A 454 0.65 -10.30 -0.22
C ASN A 454 -0.45 -9.43 0.40
N PHE A 455 -1.38 -8.93 -0.43
CA PHE A 455 -2.47 -8.01 -0.06
C PHE A 455 -2.03 -6.62 0.45
N ILE A 456 -0.74 -6.28 0.38
CA ILE A 456 -0.23 -4.97 0.77
C ILE A 456 -0.21 -4.05 -0.45
N ASP A 457 -0.74 -2.83 -0.28
CA ASP A 457 -0.77 -1.84 -1.34
C ASP A 457 0.62 -1.41 -1.80
N VAL A 458 0.72 -1.00 -3.08
CA VAL A 458 2.01 -0.68 -3.73
C VAL A 458 2.79 0.40 -2.99
N ILE A 459 2.11 1.41 -2.42
CA ILE A 459 2.77 2.50 -1.70
C ILE A 459 3.40 1.99 -0.40
N SER A 460 2.66 1.15 0.35
CA SER A 460 3.21 0.49 1.55
C SER A 460 4.37 -0.46 1.22
N ARG A 461 4.32 -1.17 0.08
CA ARG A 461 5.44 -2.01 -0.40
C ARG A 461 6.70 -1.17 -0.66
N ILE A 462 6.58 -0.02 -1.33
CA ILE A 462 7.70 0.90 -1.57
C ILE A 462 8.29 1.43 -0.26
N GLN A 463 7.45 1.73 0.74
CA GLN A 463 7.92 2.15 2.06
C GLN A 463 8.73 1.05 2.77
N ILE A 464 8.27 -0.20 2.70
CA ILE A 464 8.98 -1.36 3.26
C ILE A 464 10.29 -1.60 2.52
N GLU A 465 10.29 -1.52 1.19
CA GLU A 465 11.48 -1.63 0.34
C GLU A 465 12.53 -0.57 0.72
N LYS A 466 12.14 0.71 0.77
CA LYS A 466 13.02 1.80 1.19
C LYS A 466 13.57 1.60 2.62
N LEU A 467 12.77 1.02 3.52
CA LEU A 467 13.22 0.70 4.88
C LEU A 467 14.33 -0.35 4.87
N ILE A 468 14.11 -1.46 4.17
CA ILE A 468 15.06 -2.60 4.14
C ILE A 468 16.36 -2.18 3.45
N THR A 469 16.27 -1.47 2.32
CA THR A 469 17.45 -1.04 1.54
C THR A 469 18.31 -0.01 2.28
N ASN A 470 17.69 0.82 3.13
CA ASN A 470 18.38 1.85 3.93
C ASN A 470 18.86 1.35 5.31
N SER A 471 18.76 0.05 5.58
CA SER A 471 19.16 -0.56 6.85
C SER A 471 20.12 -1.75 6.63
N ASP A 472 21.03 -1.96 7.58
CA ASP A 472 21.98 -3.09 7.56
C ASP A 472 21.32 -4.36 8.13
N VAL A 473 20.16 -4.73 7.57
CA VAL A 473 19.41 -5.90 8.03
C VAL A 473 19.87 -7.17 7.33
N THR A 474 20.04 -8.25 8.10
CA THR A 474 20.22 -9.60 7.55
C THR A 474 18.83 -10.23 7.40
N MET A 475 18.49 -10.67 6.19
CA MET A 475 17.15 -11.11 5.87
C MET A 475 17.14 -12.32 4.93
N LEU A 476 16.20 -13.23 5.20
CA LEU A 476 15.80 -14.31 4.29
C LEU A 476 14.32 -14.08 3.94
N PHE A 477 13.98 -14.04 2.67
CA PHE A 477 12.59 -13.82 2.30
C PHE A 477 12.17 -14.56 1.03
N VAL A 478 10.88 -14.84 0.95
CA VAL A 478 10.18 -15.37 -0.23
C VAL A 478 9.25 -14.27 -0.71
N GLU A 479 9.37 -13.90 -1.97
CA GLU A 479 8.48 -12.95 -2.62
C GLU A 479 8.32 -13.23 -4.12
N HIS A 480 7.17 -12.86 -4.65
CA HIS A 480 6.83 -12.99 -6.07
C HIS A 480 6.86 -11.65 -6.82
N ASP A 481 6.99 -10.54 -6.12
CA ASP A 481 7.19 -9.21 -6.71
C ASP A 481 8.64 -9.09 -7.22
N LYS A 482 8.80 -9.18 -8.54
CA LYS A 482 10.11 -9.13 -9.20
C LYS A 482 10.85 -7.84 -8.87
N THR A 483 10.17 -6.69 -8.92
CA THR A 483 10.79 -5.38 -8.65
C THR A 483 11.30 -5.30 -7.21
N PHE A 484 10.53 -5.80 -6.25
CA PHE A 484 10.96 -5.88 -4.86
C PHE A 484 12.19 -6.78 -4.69
N CYS A 485 12.17 -7.97 -5.30
CA CYS A 485 13.30 -8.89 -5.24
C CYS A 485 14.56 -8.28 -5.89
N ASP A 486 14.41 -7.58 -7.03
CA ASP A 486 15.53 -6.95 -7.73
C ASP A 486 16.17 -5.81 -6.92
N ASN A 487 15.35 -5.04 -6.18
CA ASN A 487 15.81 -3.88 -5.41
C ASN A 487 16.33 -4.25 -4.01
N VAL A 488 15.78 -5.30 -3.38
CA VAL A 488 16.09 -5.65 -1.99
C VAL A 488 17.14 -6.73 -1.88
N ALA A 489 17.08 -7.79 -2.71
CA ALA A 489 17.97 -8.94 -2.58
C ALA A 489 19.41 -8.61 -2.94
N THR A 490 20.35 -9.00 -2.08
CA THR A 490 21.78 -9.06 -2.41
C THR A 490 22.15 -10.39 -3.07
N ILE A 491 21.42 -11.45 -2.71
CA ILE A 491 21.62 -12.81 -3.21
C ILE A 491 20.25 -13.42 -3.58
N LYS A 492 20.18 -14.10 -4.72
CA LYS A 492 18.99 -14.85 -5.15
C LYS A 492 19.34 -16.32 -5.26
N ASN A 493 18.60 -17.15 -4.55
CA ASN A 493 18.76 -18.60 -4.56
C ASN A 493 17.53 -19.25 -5.20
N ASP A 494 17.72 -19.90 -6.33
CA ASP A 494 16.67 -20.61 -7.04
C ASP A 494 16.54 -22.05 -6.51
N ILE A 495 15.40 -22.34 -5.89
CA ILE A 495 15.05 -23.70 -5.46
C ILE A 495 14.46 -24.44 -6.65
N LYS A 496 15.12 -25.51 -7.04
CA LYS A 496 14.66 -26.38 -8.13
C LYS A 496 13.70 -27.43 -7.60
N PHE A 497 12.67 -27.70 -8.38
CA PHE A 497 11.79 -28.85 -8.16
C PHE A 497 12.59 -30.13 -8.33
N SER A 498 12.33 -31.13 -7.48
CA SER A 498 12.80 -32.51 -7.65
C SER A 498 12.10 -33.21 -8.80
#